data_d2d06086dde70fc0d84a9ad8ca8227a5
#
_entry.id   d2d06086dde70fc0d84a9ad8ca8227a5
#
_cell.length_a   1.000
_cell.length_b   1.000
_cell.length_c   1.000
_cell.angle_alpha   90.00
_cell.angle_beta   90.00
_cell.angle_gamma   90.00
#
_symmetry.space_group_name_H-M   'P 1'
#
loop_
_entity.id
_entity.type
_entity.pdbx_description
1 polymer ?
#
loop_
_entity_poly.entity_id
_entity_poly.type
_entity_poly.pdbx_seq_one_letter_code
_entity_poly.pdbx_strand_id
1 'polypeptide(L)'
;MLLSGRNNRHPSSLVYNVHLFKLPVLQKSKLASIITISCIFYQNFVVDFPEPKPAMPDNSVQHRIAEKPWQKIDEGLETAEFNSPQKSFIGDSRITVIRINPDRYAFKLIAASENNKQHKTAPEWYKDKKLLACVNAGQFNLDDQLSNMGYMKNYSHVNNPNFRKINNYNSILAFNRKDTSVAPIQIIDLKCQDWAQLQTKYHSFTQSISLITCNKQIVDNKQKGKWSMVLFGMDEKGNVLWIFTRSPYTIRQFSEILLSLPLAIQQVMYLEGGPETSLYLETNGKKIAKMGSYETGFWESDANQQYWPLPNVIGIVKK
;
A
#
# COMPACT_ATOMS: atom_id res chain seq x y z
N MET A 1 61.44 12.51 -23.56
CA MET A 1 62.02 11.27 -23.00
C MET A 1 60.78 10.54 -22.44
N LEU A 2 60.18 9.64 -23.22
CA LEU A 2 60.21 8.17 -23.11
C LEU A 2 59.74 7.66 -21.75
N LEU A 3 58.81 6.78 -21.53
CA LEU A 3 58.06 5.70 -22.19
C LEU A 3 56.91 5.34 -21.25
N SER A 4 55.67 5.12 -21.67
CA SER A 4 55.06 3.84 -22.11
C SER A 4 54.75 2.88 -20.97
N GLY A 5 53.47 2.48 -20.88
CA GLY A 5 53.01 1.35 -20.08
C GLY A 5 51.48 1.19 -20.11
N ARG A 6 50.92 0.70 -21.23
CA ARG A 6 49.58 0.11 -21.28
C ARG A 6 49.55 -1.17 -20.45
N ASN A 7 48.50 -1.37 -19.67
CA ASN A 7 48.04 -2.72 -19.35
C ASN A 7 46.49 -2.73 -19.27
N ASN A 8 45.92 -3.23 -20.35
CA ASN A 8 44.55 -3.73 -20.45
C ASN A 8 44.45 -5.03 -19.63
N ARG A 9 43.50 -5.10 -18.69
CA ARG A 9 42.95 -6.38 -18.26
C ARG A 9 41.44 -6.29 -18.26
N HIS A 10 40.82 -6.99 -19.20
CA HIS A 10 39.41 -7.38 -19.17
C HIS A 10 39.14 -8.35 -18.02
N PRO A 11 37.99 -8.27 -17.34
CA PRO A 11 37.49 -9.40 -16.58
C PRO A 11 36.59 -10.25 -17.48
N SER A 12 36.91 -11.52 -17.46
CA SER A 12 36.27 -12.66 -18.12
C SER A 12 34.79 -12.82 -17.75
N SER A 13 34.02 -13.02 -18.79
CA SER A 13 32.62 -13.49 -18.73
C SER A 13 32.55 -14.93 -18.15
N LEU A 14 31.86 -15.10 -17.03
CA LEU A 14 31.45 -16.41 -16.52
C LEU A 14 30.17 -16.83 -17.24
N VAL A 15 30.31 -17.80 -18.13
CA VAL A 15 29.22 -18.51 -18.78
C VAL A 15 28.78 -19.64 -17.85
N TYR A 16 27.55 -19.57 -17.31
CA TYR A 16 26.94 -20.70 -16.62
C TYR A 16 26.30 -21.64 -17.63
N ASN A 17 26.88 -22.84 -17.77
CA ASN A 17 26.27 -23.96 -18.48
C ASN A 17 25.11 -24.54 -17.68
N VAL A 18 23.89 -24.42 -18.21
CA VAL A 18 22.72 -25.11 -17.70
C VAL A 18 22.65 -26.49 -18.34
N HIS A 19 22.93 -27.53 -17.55
CA HIS A 19 22.66 -28.92 -17.94
C HIS A 19 21.17 -29.22 -17.89
N LEU A 20 20.58 -29.41 -19.08
CA LEU A 20 19.23 -29.95 -19.27
C LEU A 20 19.27 -31.48 -19.02
N PHE A 21 18.67 -31.93 -17.93
CA PHE A 21 18.36 -33.34 -17.72
C PHE A 21 17.14 -33.73 -18.58
N LYS A 22 17.37 -34.60 -19.55
CA LYS A 22 16.31 -35.31 -20.30
C LYS A 22 15.79 -36.47 -19.44
N LEU A 23 14.51 -36.46 -19.13
CA LEU A 23 13.79 -37.64 -18.60
C LEU A 23 13.31 -38.54 -19.76
N PRO A 24 13.35 -39.87 -19.59
CA PRO A 24 12.97 -40.80 -20.66
C PRO A 24 11.44 -40.97 -20.77
N VAL A 25 11.03 -41.08 -22.00
CA VAL A 25 9.65 -41.39 -22.45
C VAL A 25 9.30 -42.81 -22.05
N LEU A 26 8.27 -43.03 -21.24
CA LEU A 26 7.70 -44.35 -20.99
C LEU A 26 6.55 -44.64 -21.94
N GLN A 27 6.72 -45.74 -22.64
CA GLN A 27 5.88 -46.29 -23.70
C GLN A 27 4.57 -46.85 -23.15
N LYS A 28 3.46 -46.56 -23.86
CA LYS A 28 2.14 -47.15 -23.62
C LYS A 28 2.15 -48.59 -24.03
N SER A 29 1.80 -49.53 -23.14
CA SER A 29 1.36 -50.88 -23.49
C SER A 29 -0.06 -51.13 -23.00
N LYS A 30 -0.84 -51.69 -23.93
CA LYS A 30 -2.23 -52.12 -23.78
C LYS A 30 -2.33 -53.32 -22.85
N LEU A 31 -3.35 -53.37 -22.02
CA LEU A 31 -3.97 -54.63 -21.60
C LEU A 31 -5.50 -54.42 -21.51
N ALA A 32 -6.20 -55.11 -22.38
CA ALA A 32 -7.63 -55.34 -22.31
C ALA A 32 -7.82 -56.70 -21.60
N SER A 33 -8.86 -56.82 -20.83
CA SER A 33 -9.76 -57.99 -20.80
C SER A 33 -10.34 -58.32 -19.45
N ILE A 34 -11.61 -58.51 -19.48
CA ILE A 34 -12.53 -59.45 -18.84
C ILE A 34 -13.04 -59.01 -17.45
N ILE A 35 -14.28 -58.51 -17.47
CA ILE A 35 -15.15 -58.51 -16.29
C ILE A 35 -16.35 -59.40 -16.56
N THR A 36 -16.45 -60.46 -15.84
CA THR A 36 -17.55 -61.42 -15.81
C THR A 36 -18.70 -60.85 -14.97
N ILE A 37 -19.90 -60.95 -15.54
CA ILE A 37 -21.17 -60.50 -14.94
C ILE A 37 -21.58 -61.49 -13.84
N SER A 38 -21.84 -61.02 -12.63
CA SER A 38 -22.62 -61.71 -11.63
C SER A 38 -23.79 -60.82 -11.19
N CYS A 39 -24.96 -61.09 -11.74
CA CYS A 39 -26.21 -60.54 -11.24
C CYS A 39 -26.62 -61.28 -9.98
N ILE A 40 -26.69 -60.57 -8.87
CA ILE A 40 -27.39 -61.03 -7.65
C ILE A 40 -28.49 -60.01 -7.35
N PHE A 41 -29.71 -60.52 -7.35
CA PHE A 41 -30.94 -59.80 -6.96
C PHE A 41 -30.83 -59.34 -5.50
N TYR A 42 -30.84 -58.03 -5.27
CA TYR A 42 -31.20 -57.46 -3.97
C TYR A 42 -32.54 -56.71 -4.11
N GLN A 43 -33.54 -57.22 -3.37
CA GLN A 43 -34.86 -56.60 -3.25
C GLN A 43 -34.72 -55.26 -2.54
N ASN A 44 -35.24 -54.23 -3.16
CA ASN A 44 -35.29 -52.88 -2.64
C ASN A 44 -36.24 -52.82 -1.42
N PHE A 45 -35.68 -52.61 -0.24
CA PHE A 45 -36.39 -52.05 0.87
C PHE A 45 -36.15 -50.53 0.82
N VAL A 46 -37.05 -49.77 0.25
CA VAL A 46 -37.02 -48.29 0.33
C VAL A 46 -37.54 -47.92 1.71
N VAL A 47 -36.64 -47.54 2.59
CA VAL A 47 -36.96 -46.81 3.83
C VAL A 47 -37.00 -45.33 3.47
N ASP A 48 -38.15 -44.76 3.38
CA ASP A 48 -38.37 -43.34 3.14
C ASP A 48 -37.99 -42.57 4.43
N PHE A 49 -36.76 -42.09 4.45
CA PHE A 49 -36.34 -41.09 5.45
C PHE A 49 -36.74 -39.72 4.94
N PRO A 50 -37.52 -38.93 5.72
CA PRO A 50 -37.80 -37.57 5.32
C PRO A 50 -36.48 -36.80 5.19
N GLU A 51 -36.24 -36.22 4.02
CA GLU A 51 -35.10 -35.36 3.81
C GLU A 51 -35.06 -34.25 4.87
N PRO A 52 -33.91 -34.02 5.53
CA PRO A 52 -33.80 -32.89 6.44
C PRO A 52 -33.96 -31.61 5.58
N LYS A 53 -34.99 -30.82 5.93
CA LYS A 53 -35.16 -29.48 5.35
C LYS A 53 -33.80 -28.76 5.45
N PRO A 54 -33.33 -28.15 4.33
CA PRO A 54 -32.12 -27.35 4.42
C PRO A 54 -32.31 -26.28 5.48
N ALA A 55 -31.47 -26.30 6.51
CA ALA A 55 -31.43 -25.23 7.50
C ALA A 55 -31.18 -23.94 6.72
N MET A 56 -32.10 -22.98 6.85
CA MET A 56 -31.83 -21.65 6.33
C MET A 56 -30.51 -21.19 6.91
N PRO A 57 -29.59 -20.60 6.09
CA PRO A 57 -28.37 -20.05 6.63
C PRO A 57 -28.75 -19.04 7.70
N ASP A 58 -28.30 -19.29 8.92
CA ASP A 58 -28.42 -18.34 10.01
C ASP A 58 -27.59 -17.09 9.65
N ASN A 59 -28.27 -16.10 9.10
CA ASN A 59 -27.71 -14.79 8.78
C ASN A 59 -27.35 -13.96 10.04
N SER A 60 -27.44 -14.54 11.23
CA SER A 60 -27.17 -13.86 12.51
C SER A 60 -25.70 -13.90 12.93
N VAL A 61 -24.82 -14.64 12.23
CA VAL A 61 -23.36 -14.53 12.42
C VAL A 61 -22.77 -13.54 11.43
N GLN A 62 -23.32 -12.34 11.37
CA GLN A 62 -22.48 -11.20 11.08
C GLN A 62 -21.46 -11.14 12.23
N HIS A 63 -20.20 -11.50 11.92
CA HIS A 63 -19.08 -11.14 12.78
C HIS A 63 -19.17 -9.61 12.97
N ARG A 64 -19.82 -9.18 14.05
CA ARG A 64 -19.61 -7.85 14.60
C ARG A 64 -18.16 -7.81 14.99
N ILE A 65 -17.28 -7.41 14.04
CA ILE A 65 -15.98 -6.89 14.40
C ILE A 65 -16.32 -5.79 15.39
N ALA A 66 -16.00 -5.99 16.67
CA ALA A 66 -16.22 -4.99 17.69
C ALA A 66 -15.44 -3.76 17.25
N GLU A 67 -16.15 -2.82 16.65
CA GLU A 67 -15.58 -1.54 16.22
C GLU A 67 -15.03 -0.90 17.50
N LYS A 68 -13.72 -0.82 17.62
CA LYS A 68 -13.16 0.12 18.58
C LYS A 68 -13.63 1.48 18.12
N PRO A 69 -14.42 2.21 18.93
CA PRO A 69 -14.95 3.49 18.49
C PRO A 69 -13.79 4.41 18.12
N TRP A 70 -13.97 5.19 17.07
CA TRP A 70 -13.02 6.22 16.69
C TRP A 70 -12.68 7.08 17.90
N GLN A 71 -11.40 7.21 18.20
CA GLN A 71 -10.92 8.05 19.28
C GLN A 71 -10.67 9.44 18.74
N LYS A 72 -11.43 10.42 19.21
CA LYS A 72 -11.22 11.83 18.89
C LYS A 72 -9.90 12.30 19.50
N ILE A 73 -9.05 12.94 18.71
CA ILE A 73 -7.80 13.58 19.13
C ILE A 73 -8.01 15.10 19.19
N ASP A 74 -8.65 15.65 18.16
CA ASP A 74 -9.04 17.06 18.06
C ASP A 74 -10.28 17.16 17.15
N GLU A 75 -10.83 18.34 16.97
CA GLU A 75 -11.94 18.55 16.03
C GLU A 75 -11.48 18.26 14.60
N GLY A 76 -12.13 17.25 13.98
CA GLY A 76 -11.76 16.79 12.64
C GLY A 76 -10.46 15.97 12.57
N LEU A 77 -9.94 15.48 13.70
CA LEU A 77 -8.80 14.58 13.78
C LEU A 77 -9.11 13.43 14.72
N GLU A 78 -9.13 12.22 14.20
CA GLU A 78 -9.51 11.00 14.91
C GLU A 78 -8.56 9.86 14.57
N THR A 79 -8.47 8.86 15.43
CA THR A 79 -7.72 7.63 15.19
C THR A 79 -8.54 6.40 15.53
N ALA A 80 -8.28 5.31 14.83
CA ALA A 80 -8.80 3.99 15.15
C ALA A 80 -7.73 2.92 14.91
N GLU A 81 -7.81 1.82 15.65
CA GLU A 81 -7.03 0.61 15.39
C GLU A 81 -7.98 -0.55 15.11
N PHE A 82 -7.74 -1.23 14.00
CA PHE A 82 -8.50 -2.41 13.59
C PHE A 82 -7.61 -3.65 13.65
N ASN A 83 -8.18 -4.78 14.05
CA ASN A 83 -7.54 -6.06 13.81
C ASN A 83 -7.81 -6.48 12.37
N SER A 84 -6.78 -6.86 11.65
CA SER A 84 -6.98 -7.41 10.31
C SER A 84 -7.80 -8.70 10.36
N PRO A 85 -8.83 -8.85 9.52
CA PRO A 85 -9.59 -10.11 9.41
C PRO A 85 -8.72 -11.25 8.83
N GLN A 86 -7.67 -10.90 8.10
CA GLN A 86 -6.67 -11.84 7.58
C GLN A 86 -5.37 -11.65 8.37
N LYS A 87 -4.98 -12.67 9.13
CA LYS A 87 -3.73 -12.59 9.88
C LYS A 87 -2.52 -12.64 8.96
N SER A 88 -1.55 -11.76 9.21
CA SER A 88 -0.24 -11.82 8.59
C SER A 88 0.59 -12.93 9.24
N PHE A 89 1.58 -13.47 8.53
CA PHE A 89 2.50 -14.46 9.04
C PHE A 89 3.51 -13.89 10.04
N ILE A 90 3.65 -12.56 10.13
CA ILE A 90 4.54 -11.85 11.04
C ILE A 90 3.87 -10.54 11.50
N GLY A 91 4.26 -10.06 12.70
CA GLY A 91 3.69 -8.86 13.29
C GLY A 91 2.34 -9.11 13.99
N ASP A 92 1.69 -8.03 14.42
CA ASP A 92 0.47 -8.08 15.25
C ASP A 92 -0.84 -8.06 14.45
N SER A 93 -0.76 -7.92 13.14
CA SER A 93 -1.90 -7.80 12.21
C SER A 93 -2.85 -6.64 12.55
N ARG A 94 -2.32 -5.54 13.12
CA ARG A 94 -3.07 -4.34 13.42
C ARG A 94 -2.96 -3.32 12.29
N ILE A 95 -4.05 -2.59 12.11
CA ILE A 95 -4.15 -1.50 11.13
C ILE A 95 -4.49 -0.24 11.89
N THR A 96 -3.58 0.73 11.87
CA THR A 96 -3.78 2.04 12.48
C THR A 96 -4.29 3.00 11.41
N VAL A 97 -5.38 3.70 11.70
CA VAL A 97 -5.96 4.70 10.78
C VAL A 97 -6.06 6.04 11.50
N ILE A 98 -5.60 7.10 10.84
CA ILE A 98 -5.85 8.48 11.23
C ILE A 98 -6.81 9.08 10.21
N ARG A 99 -7.96 9.58 10.68
CA ARG A 99 -8.95 10.27 9.87
C ARG A 99 -8.82 11.77 10.08
N ILE A 100 -8.67 12.51 8.97
CA ILE A 100 -8.36 13.94 8.97
C ILE A 100 -9.39 14.67 8.12
N ASN A 101 -10.09 15.64 8.71
CA ASN A 101 -10.98 16.52 7.96
C ASN A 101 -10.16 17.61 7.24
N PRO A 102 -10.13 17.63 5.90
CA PRO A 102 -9.32 18.57 5.13
C PRO A 102 -9.83 20.03 5.19
N ASP A 103 -11.01 20.28 5.73
CA ASP A 103 -11.49 21.65 5.97
C ASP A 103 -10.90 22.25 7.25
N ARG A 104 -10.43 21.42 8.19
CA ARG A 104 -9.83 21.84 9.46
C ARG A 104 -8.30 21.84 9.44
N TYR A 105 -7.70 21.01 8.56
CA TYR A 105 -6.24 20.83 8.49
C TYR A 105 -5.71 21.17 7.10
N ALA A 106 -4.58 21.86 7.08
CA ALA A 106 -3.80 22.11 5.87
C ALA A 106 -2.71 21.04 5.70
N PHE A 107 -2.53 20.57 4.50
CA PHE A 107 -1.53 19.58 4.13
C PHE A 107 -0.28 20.29 3.57
N LYS A 108 0.89 19.80 3.97
CA LYS A 108 2.19 20.31 3.53
C LYS A 108 3.00 19.19 2.91
N LEU A 109 3.44 19.37 1.67
CA LEU A 109 4.49 18.54 1.08
C LEU A 109 5.84 19.12 1.52
N ILE A 110 6.70 18.28 2.07
CA ILE A 110 8.04 18.66 2.52
C ILE A 110 9.01 17.71 1.84
N ALA A 111 9.89 18.26 1.01
CA ALA A 111 10.89 17.50 0.28
C ALA A 111 12.29 17.89 0.74
N ALA A 112 13.17 16.92 0.91
CA ALA A 112 14.57 17.15 1.25
C ALA A 112 15.26 18.01 0.18
N SER A 113 14.86 17.87 -1.09
CA SER A 113 15.35 18.68 -2.20
C SER A 113 15.05 20.19 -2.06
N GLU A 114 14.03 20.58 -1.28
CA GLU A 114 13.74 21.97 -0.88
C GLU A 114 14.41 22.34 0.47
N ASN A 115 15.00 21.38 1.19
CA ASN A 115 15.49 21.52 2.54
C ASN A 115 16.95 21.08 2.67
N ASN A 116 17.85 21.70 1.88
CA ASN A 116 19.29 21.46 1.88
C ASN A 116 19.67 19.98 1.66
N LYS A 117 18.83 19.21 0.97
CA LYS A 117 19.00 17.77 0.70
C LYS A 117 19.16 16.92 1.98
N GLN A 118 18.63 17.41 3.11
CA GLN A 118 18.71 16.70 4.38
C GLN A 118 17.56 15.72 4.52
N HIS A 119 17.89 14.44 4.63
CA HIS A 119 16.92 13.42 5.04
C HIS A 119 16.70 13.53 6.55
N LYS A 120 15.48 13.36 6.97
CA LYS A 120 15.09 13.34 8.38
C LYS A 120 14.09 12.21 8.62
N THR A 121 14.14 11.66 9.82
CA THR A 121 13.09 10.74 10.28
C THR A 121 11.74 11.47 10.41
N ALA A 122 10.63 10.73 10.44
CA ALA A 122 9.32 11.33 10.60
C ALA A 122 9.21 12.22 11.88
N PRO A 123 9.71 11.80 13.07
CA PRO A 123 9.76 12.67 14.26
C PRO A 123 10.60 13.94 14.08
N GLU A 124 11.71 13.86 13.34
CA GLU A 124 12.56 15.05 13.07
C GLU A 124 11.87 16.02 12.12
N TRP A 125 11.23 15.54 11.03
CA TRP A 125 10.39 16.36 10.14
C TRP A 125 9.24 17.02 10.90
N TYR A 126 8.53 16.24 11.76
CA TYR A 126 7.48 16.74 12.62
C TYR A 126 7.97 17.93 13.45
N LYS A 127 9.11 17.80 14.14
CA LYS A 127 9.69 18.84 15.00
C LYS A 127 10.16 20.05 14.19
N ASP A 128 10.93 19.81 13.11
CA ASP A 128 11.53 20.87 12.29
C ASP A 128 10.48 21.73 11.60
N LYS A 129 9.42 21.13 11.10
CA LYS A 129 8.35 21.81 10.35
C LYS A 129 7.14 22.18 11.20
N LYS A 130 7.20 21.96 12.51
CA LYS A 130 6.11 22.23 13.47
C LYS A 130 4.78 21.63 13.02
N LEU A 131 4.82 20.36 12.65
CA LEU A 131 3.66 19.61 12.21
C LEU A 131 2.86 19.08 13.40
N LEU A 132 1.63 18.63 13.16
CA LEU A 132 0.84 17.85 14.12
C LEU A 132 1.01 16.34 13.87
N ALA A 133 1.22 15.99 12.61
CA ALA A 133 1.47 14.62 12.18
C ALA A 133 2.15 14.61 10.81
N CYS A 134 2.80 13.50 10.44
CA CYS A 134 3.34 13.28 9.11
C CYS A 134 3.44 11.80 8.74
N VAL A 135 3.46 11.57 7.43
CA VAL A 135 3.66 10.27 6.77
C VAL A 135 4.60 10.42 5.58
N ASN A 136 5.08 9.31 5.02
CA ASN A 136 5.79 9.32 3.73
C ASN A 136 4.97 10.04 2.65
N ALA A 137 5.66 10.68 1.69
CA ALA A 137 4.97 11.36 0.58
C ALA A 137 4.92 10.53 -0.70
N GLY A 138 5.55 9.38 -0.75
CA GLY A 138 5.68 8.48 -1.89
C GLY A 138 7.04 7.78 -1.90
N GLN A 139 7.16 6.75 -2.73
CA GLN A 139 8.42 6.05 -2.93
C GLN A 139 9.45 6.97 -3.58
N PHE A 140 10.71 6.82 -3.22
CA PHE A 140 11.80 7.63 -3.75
C PHE A 140 12.77 6.81 -4.59
N ASN A 141 13.46 7.47 -5.50
CA ASN A 141 14.47 6.85 -6.34
C ASN A 141 15.72 6.48 -5.52
N LEU A 142 16.16 5.24 -5.67
CA LEU A 142 17.35 4.74 -4.98
C LEU A 142 18.66 5.37 -5.51
N ASP A 143 18.67 5.86 -6.76
CA ASP A 143 19.84 6.44 -7.40
C ASP A 143 20.25 7.77 -6.77
N ASP A 144 19.29 8.65 -6.49
CA ASP A 144 19.54 9.97 -5.90
C ASP A 144 19.03 10.10 -4.46
N GLN A 145 18.19 9.16 -4.03
CA GLN A 145 17.56 9.10 -2.71
C GLN A 145 16.78 10.37 -2.30
N LEU A 146 16.48 11.24 -3.25
CA LEU A 146 15.83 12.55 -3.04
C LEU A 146 14.52 12.69 -3.81
N SER A 147 14.52 12.28 -5.07
CA SER A 147 13.37 12.45 -5.94
C SER A 147 12.33 11.37 -5.72
N ASN A 148 11.06 11.73 -5.80
CA ASN A 148 9.96 10.76 -5.83
C ASN A 148 10.07 9.87 -7.07
N MET A 149 9.63 8.64 -7.01
CA MET A 149 9.65 7.73 -8.17
C MET A 149 8.72 8.17 -9.29
N GLY A 150 7.63 8.87 -8.98
CA GLY A 150 6.69 9.47 -9.92
C GLY A 150 6.74 10.99 -9.90
N TYR A 151 5.82 11.62 -10.63
CA TYR A 151 5.70 13.08 -10.64
C TYR A 151 5.50 13.64 -9.22
N MET A 152 6.32 14.64 -8.85
CA MET A 152 6.17 15.35 -7.59
C MET A 152 6.52 16.84 -7.75
N LYS A 153 5.61 17.68 -7.28
CA LYS A 153 5.75 19.15 -7.32
C LYS A 153 5.16 19.76 -6.05
N ASN A 154 5.83 20.77 -5.51
CA ASN A 154 5.36 21.58 -4.40
C ASN A 154 5.46 23.06 -4.76
N TYR A 155 4.33 23.74 -5.02
CA TYR A 155 4.29 25.11 -5.53
C TYR A 155 5.18 25.30 -6.77
N SER A 156 6.24 26.10 -6.69
CA SER A 156 7.22 26.32 -7.77
C SER A 156 8.30 25.26 -7.81
N HIS A 157 8.54 24.52 -6.72
CA HIS A 157 9.57 23.49 -6.66
C HIS A 157 9.11 22.19 -7.34
N VAL A 158 9.90 21.70 -8.28
CA VAL A 158 9.68 20.42 -8.95
C VAL A 158 10.70 19.43 -8.45
N ASN A 159 10.25 18.47 -7.64
CA ASN A 159 11.09 17.39 -7.11
C ASN A 159 11.36 16.32 -8.18
N ASN A 160 10.32 15.86 -8.89
CA ASN A 160 10.44 15.02 -10.08
C ASN A 160 9.44 15.46 -11.15
N PRO A 161 9.91 15.91 -12.33
CA PRO A 161 9.02 16.32 -13.43
C PRO A 161 8.39 15.15 -14.18
N ASN A 162 8.89 13.92 -14.00
CA ASN A 162 8.55 12.78 -14.82
C ASN A 162 7.38 11.98 -14.26
N PHE A 163 6.38 11.74 -15.12
CA PHE A 163 5.31 10.79 -14.81
C PHE A 163 5.81 9.37 -14.96
N ARG A 164 5.60 8.56 -13.92
CA ARG A 164 5.80 7.13 -14.00
C ARG A 164 4.55 6.47 -14.59
N LYS A 165 4.70 5.70 -15.66
CA LYS A 165 3.57 5.11 -16.42
C LYS A 165 3.46 3.58 -16.28
N ILE A 166 4.26 3.00 -15.39
CA ILE A 166 4.31 1.54 -15.16
C ILE A 166 3.80 1.19 -13.77
N ASN A 167 3.56 -0.09 -13.51
CA ASN A 167 3.23 -0.62 -12.18
C ASN A 167 2.06 0.09 -11.47
N ASN A 168 1.01 0.46 -12.24
CA ASN A 168 -0.19 1.11 -11.70
C ASN A 168 0.03 2.47 -11.02
N TYR A 169 1.06 3.23 -11.41
CA TYR A 169 1.27 4.62 -10.98
C TYR A 169 0.20 5.56 -11.57
N ASN A 170 -1.07 5.29 -11.26
CA ASN A 170 -2.21 6.01 -11.82
C ASN A 170 -2.87 6.98 -10.83
N SER A 171 -2.39 7.07 -9.59
CA SER A 171 -2.91 7.99 -8.59
C SER A 171 -1.99 9.19 -8.40
N ILE A 172 -2.58 10.38 -8.38
CA ILE A 172 -1.89 11.62 -8.02
C ILE A 172 -2.65 12.25 -6.86
N LEU A 173 -1.99 12.37 -5.71
CA LEU A 173 -2.49 13.21 -4.64
C LEU A 173 -2.29 14.67 -5.02
N ALA A 174 -3.38 15.44 -5.01
CA ALA A 174 -3.40 16.87 -5.32
C ALA A 174 -3.95 17.67 -4.15
N PHE A 175 -3.24 18.69 -3.70
CA PHE A 175 -3.63 19.54 -2.58
C PHE A 175 -3.05 20.95 -2.69
N ASN A 176 -3.34 21.80 -1.70
CA ASN A 176 -3.07 23.23 -1.80
C ASN A 176 -3.80 23.82 -2.99
N ARG A 177 -5.15 23.71 -2.99
CA ARG A 177 -6.01 24.20 -4.08
C ARG A 177 -5.83 25.71 -4.30
N LYS A 178 -5.95 26.12 -5.57
CA LYS A 178 -5.84 27.53 -5.99
C LYS A 178 -7.15 28.27 -5.79
N ASP A 179 -8.25 27.55 -5.87
CA ASP A 179 -9.60 28.11 -5.71
C ASP A 179 -10.55 27.07 -5.06
N THR A 180 -11.74 27.49 -4.71
CA THR A 180 -12.72 26.66 -4.00
C THR A 180 -13.59 25.79 -4.92
N SER A 181 -13.38 25.82 -6.23
CA SER A 181 -14.13 24.99 -7.19
C SER A 181 -13.78 23.51 -7.12
N VAL A 182 -12.72 23.15 -6.38
CA VAL A 182 -12.25 21.78 -6.18
C VAL A 182 -12.08 21.48 -4.69
N ALA A 183 -12.04 20.20 -4.32
CA ALA A 183 -11.80 19.75 -2.96
C ALA A 183 -10.46 20.30 -2.43
N PRO A 184 -10.30 20.52 -1.10
CA PRO A 184 -9.02 20.96 -0.51
C PRO A 184 -7.85 20.04 -0.81
N ILE A 185 -8.15 18.74 -0.91
CA ILE A 185 -7.24 17.64 -1.24
C ILE A 185 -8.04 16.53 -1.90
N GLN A 186 -7.47 15.83 -2.86
CA GLN A 186 -8.07 14.65 -3.48
C GLN A 186 -7.01 13.75 -4.09
N ILE A 187 -7.35 12.48 -4.25
CA ILE A 187 -6.62 11.55 -5.11
C ILE A 187 -7.21 11.68 -6.52
N ILE A 188 -6.41 12.08 -7.49
CA ILE A 188 -6.77 12.10 -8.90
C ILE A 188 -6.37 10.76 -9.50
N ASP A 189 -7.35 9.99 -9.98
CA ASP A 189 -7.10 8.75 -10.71
C ASP A 189 -7.01 9.07 -12.21
N LEU A 190 -5.83 8.87 -12.78
CA LEU A 190 -5.54 9.17 -14.19
C LEU A 190 -6.36 8.35 -15.20
N LYS A 191 -7.07 7.31 -14.74
CA LYS A 191 -7.97 6.49 -15.57
C LYS A 191 -9.41 7.00 -15.57
N CYS A 192 -9.79 7.79 -14.55
CA CYS A 192 -11.18 8.22 -14.33
C CYS A 192 -11.37 9.72 -14.42
N GLN A 193 -10.31 10.52 -14.21
CA GLN A 193 -10.43 11.96 -14.05
C GLN A 193 -9.54 12.71 -15.04
N ASP A 194 -9.98 13.89 -15.45
CA ASP A 194 -9.23 14.76 -16.38
C ASP A 194 -8.06 15.45 -15.67
N TRP A 195 -6.88 14.85 -15.82
CA TRP A 195 -5.63 15.41 -15.31
C TRP A 195 -5.32 16.78 -15.90
N ALA A 196 -5.57 17.00 -17.22
CA ALA A 196 -5.23 18.25 -17.88
C ALA A 196 -5.99 19.44 -17.25
N GLN A 197 -7.24 19.23 -16.85
CA GLN A 197 -8.04 20.20 -16.13
C GLN A 197 -7.58 20.34 -14.66
N LEU A 198 -7.45 19.21 -13.94
CA LEU A 198 -7.24 19.22 -12.50
C LEU A 198 -5.85 19.70 -12.10
N GLN A 199 -4.80 19.45 -12.90
CA GLN A 199 -3.46 19.96 -12.63
C GLN A 199 -3.39 21.50 -12.53
N THR A 200 -4.30 22.20 -13.19
CA THR A 200 -4.35 23.66 -13.13
C THR A 200 -4.93 24.20 -11.82
N LYS A 201 -5.60 23.35 -11.04
CA LYS A 201 -6.38 23.70 -9.85
C LYS A 201 -5.62 23.58 -8.53
N TYR A 202 -4.43 22.99 -8.54
CA TYR A 202 -3.64 22.75 -7.34
C TYR A 202 -2.20 23.25 -7.47
N HIS A 203 -1.53 23.39 -6.34
CA HIS A 203 -0.12 23.75 -6.28
C HIS A 203 0.81 22.58 -5.97
N SER A 204 0.31 21.55 -5.26
CA SER A 204 1.13 20.46 -4.77
C SER A 204 0.60 19.10 -5.23
N PHE A 205 1.52 18.24 -5.67
CA PHE A 205 1.21 16.93 -6.25
C PHE A 205 2.25 15.89 -5.83
N THR A 206 1.80 14.66 -5.62
CA THR A 206 2.66 13.48 -5.57
C THR A 206 1.99 12.30 -6.24
N GLN A 207 2.68 11.68 -7.20
CA GLN A 207 2.21 10.51 -7.93
C GLN A 207 2.68 9.24 -7.25
N SER A 208 1.80 8.24 -7.16
CA SER A 208 2.13 6.90 -6.67
C SER A 208 1.18 5.84 -7.22
N ILE A 209 1.31 4.62 -6.70
CA ILE A 209 0.57 3.44 -7.12
C ILE A 209 -0.88 3.54 -6.65
N SER A 210 -1.85 3.27 -7.54
CA SER A 210 -3.26 3.10 -7.17
C SER A 210 -3.48 1.73 -6.54
N LEU A 211 -4.20 1.68 -5.41
CA LEU A 211 -4.65 0.45 -4.78
C LEU A 211 -6.15 0.22 -4.97
N ILE A 212 -6.93 1.24 -4.66
CA ILE A 212 -8.39 1.25 -4.85
C ILE A 212 -8.72 2.46 -5.70
N THR A 213 -9.36 2.21 -6.84
CA THR A 213 -9.65 3.22 -7.87
C THR A 213 -10.80 4.15 -7.48
N CYS A 214 -11.03 5.20 -8.27
CA CYS A 214 -12.18 6.09 -8.19
C CYS A 214 -13.54 5.35 -8.21
N ASN A 215 -13.61 4.16 -8.82
CA ASN A 215 -14.79 3.30 -8.87
C ASN A 215 -14.78 2.24 -7.77
N LYS A 216 -13.98 2.40 -6.73
CA LYS A 216 -13.82 1.46 -5.59
C LYS A 216 -13.37 0.05 -6.00
N GLN A 217 -12.71 -0.08 -7.14
CA GLN A 217 -12.19 -1.36 -7.60
C GLN A 217 -10.74 -1.54 -7.14
N ILE A 218 -10.42 -2.74 -6.69
CA ILE A 218 -9.05 -3.13 -6.38
C ILE A 218 -8.27 -3.19 -7.69
N VAL A 219 -7.13 -2.51 -7.73
CA VAL A 219 -6.23 -2.53 -8.88
C VAL A 219 -5.57 -3.91 -8.98
N ASP A 220 -5.63 -4.51 -10.17
CA ASP A 220 -4.93 -5.78 -10.41
C ASP A 220 -3.41 -5.55 -10.29
N ASN A 221 -2.86 -6.09 -9.23
CA ASN A 221 -1.43 -6.06 -8.95
C ASN A 221 -0.89 -7.48 -8.87
N LYS A 222 -0.03 -7.85 -9.84
CA LYS A 222 0.57 -9.17 -9.93
C LYS A 222 1.76 -9.38 -8.98
N GLN A 223 2.16 -8.35 -8.24
CA GLN A 223 3.25 -8.46 -7.28
C GLN A 223 2.88 -9.37 -6.11
N LYS A 224 3.74 -10.35 -5.84
CA LYS A 224 3.59 -11.33 -4.76
C LYS A 224 4.34 -10.95 -3.50
N GLY A 225 5.18 -9.95 -3.56
CA GLY A 225 5.91 -9.42 -2.40
C GLY A 225 4.95 -8.91 -1.32
N LYS A 226 5.42 -8.89 -0.11
CA LYS A 226 4.69 -8.42 1.08
C LYS A 226 5.51 -7.37 1.79
N TRP A 227 4.84 -6.33 2.27
CA TRP A 227 5.49 -5.19 2.92
C TRP A 227 4.69 -4.71 4.12
N SER A 228 5.38 -4.13 5.11
CA SER A 228 4.78 -3.07 5.94
C SER A 228 4.34 -1.94 5.02
N MET A 229 3.23 -1.26 5.29
CA MET A 229 2.71 -0.24 4.37
C MET A 229 2.18 0.98 5.10
N VAL A 230 2.38 2.15 4.48
CA VAL A 230 1.59 3.35 4.74
C VAL A 230 0.91 3.80 3.46
N LEU A 231 -0.38 4.12 3.58
CA LEU A 231 -1.26 4.45 2.47
C LEU A 231 -1.95 5.78 2.73
N PHE A 232 -2.33 6.44 1.65
CA PHE A 232 -3.22 7.59 1.65
C PHE A 232 -4.57 7.18 1.06
N GLY A 233 -5.64 7.32 1.83
CA GLY A 233 -7.00 7.04 1.40
C GLY A 233 -7.89 8.27 1.50
N MET A 234 -9.03 8.20 0.82
CA MET A 234 -10.17 9.10 0.98
C MET A 234 -11.39 8.27 1.36
N ASP A 235 -12.19 8.74 2.32
CA ASP A 235 -13.50 8.17 2.60
C ASP A 235 -14.61 8.83 1.74
N GLU A 236 -15.81 8.26 1.76
CA GLU A 236 -16.97 8.76 1.01
C GLU A 236 -17.43 10.15 1.44
N LYS A 237 -17.02 10.62 2.62
CA LYS A 237 -17.32 11.96 3.15
C LYS A 237 -16.26 12.99 2.79
N GLY A 238 -15.20 12.57 2.07
CA GLY A 238 -14.08 13.43 1.69
C GLY A 238 -13.04 13.62 2.79
N ASN A 239 -13.09 12.87 3.88
CA ASN A 239 -12.00 12.88 4.85
C ASN A 239 -10.79 12.12 4.30
N VAL A 240 -9.62 12.55 4.71
CA VAL A 240 -8.35 11.86 4.44
C VAL A 240 -8.16 10.74 5.45
N LEU A 241 -7.70 9.59 4.99
CA LEU A 241 -7.32 8.45 5.80
C LEU A 241 -5.83 8.17 5.62
N TRP A 242 -5.02 8.35 6.66
CA TRP A 242 -3.67 7.81 6.72
C TRP A 242 -3.75 6.42 7.34
N ILE A 243 -3.36 5.41 6.59
CA ILE A 243 -3.53 4.01 6.95
C ILE A 243 -2.16 3.35 7.06
N PHE A 244 -1.89 2.74 8.19
CA PHE A 244 -0.60 2.10 8.47
C PHE A 244 -0.79 0.65 8.91
N THR A 245 0.03 -0.25 8.37
CA THR A 245 0.24 -1.61 8.89
C THR A 245 1.72 -1.93 8.98
N ARG A 246 2.16 -2.40 10.13
CA ARG A 246 3.51 -2.96 10.29
C ARG A 246 3.58 -4.39 9.74
N SER A 247 2.51 -5.16 9.96
CA SER A 247 2.39 -6.52 9.46
C SER A 247 2.37 -6.55 7.93
N PRO A 248 3.19 -7.39 7.29
CA PRO A 248 3.33 -7.39 5.83
C PRO A 248 2.17 -8.10 5.14
N TYR A 249 1.64 -7.45 4.11
CA TYR A 249 0.66 -8.00 3.19
C TYR A 249 1.08 -7.73 1.75
N THR A 250 0.53 -8.48 0.80
CA THR A 250 0.57 -8.05 -0.60
C THR A 250 -0.37 -6.85 -0.79
N ILE A 251 -0.12 -6.03 -1.81
CA ILE A 251 -1.00 -4.90 -2.16
C ILE A 251 -2.45 -5.37 -2.32
N ARG A 252 -2.67 -6.49 -3.03
CA ARG A 252 -4.01 -7.04 -3.26
C ARG A 252 -4.69 -7.45 -1.96
N GLN A 253 -4.00 -8.25 -1.12
CA GLN A 253 -4.55 -8.69 0.18
C GLN A 253 -4.92 -7.49 1.06
N PHE A 254 -4.04 -6.48 1.11
CA PHE A 254 -4.32 -5.32 1.95
C PHE A 254 -5.48 -4.48 1.42
N SER A 255 -5.62 -4.35 0.10
CA SER A 255 -6.79 -3.69 -0.52
C SER A 255 -8.10 -4.42 -0.19
N GLU A 256 -8.12 -5.76 -0.24
CA GLU A 256 -9.28 -6.59 0.14
C GLU A 256 -9.64 -6.41 1.62
N ILE A 257 -8.62 -6.41 2.49
CA ILE A 257 -8.78 -6.12 3.92
C ILE A 257 -9.41 -4.74 4.14
N LEU A 258 -8.88 -3.70 3.50
CA LEU A 258 -9.36 -2.34 3.68
C LEU A 258 -10.83 -2.16 3.28
N LEU A 259 -11.26 -2.80 2.18
CA LEU A 259 -12.67 -2.75 1.76
C LEU A 259 -13.61 -3.52 2.70
N SER A 260 -13.10 -4.46 3.48
CA SER A 260 -13.88 -5.19 4.49
C SER A 260 -14.00 -4.45 5.83
N LEU A 261 -13.21 -3.40 6.05
CA LEU A 261 -13.25 -2.59 7.27
C LEU A 261 -14.30 -1.48 7.17
N PRO A 262 -14.90 -1.03 8.30
CA PRO A 262 -15.90 0.03 8.31
C PRO A 262 -15.27 1.42 8.13
N LEU A 263 -14.52 1.60 7.05
CA LEU A 263 -13.80 2.83 6.73
C LEU A 263 -14.51 3.70 5.69
N ALA A 264 -15.57 3.18 5.06
CA ALA A 264 -16.28 3.84 3.96
C ALA A 264 -15.31 4.35 2.87
N ILE A 265 -14.36 3.50 2.48
CA ILE A 265 -13.29 3.86 1.54
C ILE A 265 -13.87 4.24 0.18
N GLN A 266 -13.43 5.39 -0.34
CA GLN A 266 -13.69 5.83 -1.70
C GLN A 266 -12.52 5.50 -2.62
N GLN A 267 -11.29 5.78 -2.19
CA GLN A 267 -10.09 5.65 -3.00
C GLN A 267 -8.86 5.49 -2.13
N VAL A 268 -7.85 4.74 -2.58
CA VAL A 268 -6.58 4.54 -1.85
C VAL A 268 -5.41 4.51 -2.80
N MET A 269 -4.33 5.18 -2.42
CA MET A 269 -3.03 5.11 -3.06
C MET A 269 -1.93 4.70 -2.07
N TYR A 270 -0.91 4.06 -2.59
CA TYR A 270 0.29 3.68 -1.87
C TYR A 270 1.19 4.89 -1.62
N LEU A 271 1.82 4.96 -0.45
CA LEU A 271 2.86 5.94 -0.19
C LEU A 271 4.23 5.26 -0.05
N GLU A 272 4.37 4.33 0.88
CA GLU A 272 5.64 3.66 1.11
C GLU A 272 5.46 2.27 1.70
N GLY A 273 6.51 1.41 1.58
CA GLY A 273 6.60 0.09 2.16
C GLY A 273 7.93 -0.21 2.84
N GLY A 274 8.00 -1.37 3.48
CA GLY A 274 9.23 -1.81 4.13
C GLY A 274 9.61 -1.02 5.38
N PRO A 275 10.90 -1.01 5.75
CA PRO A 275 11.40 -0.34 6.95
C PRO A 275 11.31 1.20 6.88
N GLU A 276 11.24 1.80 5.69
CA GLU A 276 11.07 3.24 5.48
C GLU A 276 9.67 3.74 5.84
N THR A 277 8.69 2.83 5.92
CA THR A 277 7.30 3.16 6.22
C THR A 277 7.19 3.89 7.56
N SER A 278 6.62 5.09 7.55
CA SER A 278 6.53 5.94 8.73
C SER A 278 5.19 6.63 8.87
N LEU A 279 4.65 6.63 10.09
CA LEU A 279 3.53 7.46 10.50
C LEU A 279 3.83 8.00 11.90
N TYR A 280 3.81 9.33 12.04
CA TYR A 280 4.03 10.00 13.31
C TYR A 280 2.97 11.06 13.55
N LEU A 281 2.39 11.05 14.73
CA LEU A 281 1.45 12.07 15.22
C LEU A 281 1.77 12.35 16.69
N GLU A 282 1.84 13.62 17.06
CA GLU A 282 1.93 14.04 18.45
C GLU A 282 1.21 15.38 18.64
N THR A 283 0.06 15.35 19.28
CA THR A 283 -0.77 16.52 19.54
C THR A 283 -1.81 16.20 20.62
N ASN A 284 -2.21 17.20 21.40
CA ASN A 284 -3.25 17.10 22.44
C ASN A 284 -3.03 15.92 23.41
N GLY A 285 -1.77 15.67 23.81
CA GLY A 285 -1.41 14.56 24.71
C GLY A 285 -1.49 13.17 24.08
N LYS A 286 -1.87 13.04 22.80
CA LYS A 286 -1.84 11.80 22.06
C LYS A 286 -0.57 11.69 21.24
N LYS A 287 0.09 10.53 21.33
CA LYS A 287 1.24 10.18 20.51
C LYS A 287 0.98 8.86 19.79
N ILE A 288 1.16 8.86 18.48
CA ILE A 288 1.13 7.69 17.61
C ILE A 288 2.46 7.67 16.86
N ALA A 289 3.27 6.65 17.14
CA ALA A 289 4.60 6.48 16.57
C ALA A 289 4.66 5.09 15.92
N LYS A 290 4.57 5.02 14.60
CA LYS A 290 4.54 3.78 13.85
C LYS A 290 5.67 3.78 12.81
N MET A 291 6.42 2.70 12.76
CA MET A 291 7.48 2.44 11.77
C MET A 291 7.30 1.07 11.18
N GLY A 292 7.56 0.94 9.89
CA GLY A 292 7.52 -0.33 9.18
C GLY A 292 8.73 -1.20 9.49
N SER A 293 8.73 -2.38 8.92
CA SER A 293 9.84 -3.32 9.09
C SER A 293 10.03 -4.20 7.87
N TYR A 294 9.11 -5.11 7.63
CA TYR A 294 9.27 -6.18 6.66
C TYR A 294 9.12 -5.70 5.21
N GLU A 295 10.02 -6.18 4.37
CA GLU A 295 9.91 -6.12 2.91
C GLU A 295 10.52 -7.36 2.27
N THR A 296 9.73 -8.06 1.44
CA THR A 296 10.19 -9.24 0.68
C THR A 296 11.38 -8.89 -0.22
N GLY A 297 12.47 -9.64 -0.08
CA GLY A 297 13.69 -9.46 -0.88
C GLY A 297 14.63 -8.36 -0.41
N PHE A 298 14.26 -7.61 0.66
CA PHE A 298 15.10 -6.54 1.20
C PHE A 298 15.32 -6.68 2.72
N TRP A 299 14.25 -6.58 3.52
CA TRP A 299 14.30 -6.69 4.98
C TRP A 299 13.24 -7.67 5.48
N GLU A 300 13.55 -8.96 5.37
CA GLU A 300 12.62 -10.04 5.71
C GLU A 300 12.58 -10.34 7.22
N SER A 301 12.39 -9.29 8.02
CA SER A 301 12.40 -9.36 9.48
C SER A 301 11.44 -8.33 10.08
N ASP A 302 10.88 -8.63 11.25
CA ASP A 302 10.12 -7.65 12.07
C ASP A 302 10.99 -7.00 13.16
N ALA A 303 12.32 -7.01 12.99
CA ALA A 303 13.27 -6.51 13.98
C ALA A 303 13.57 -5.01 13.90
N ASN A 304 13.00 -4.26 12.94
CA ASN A 304 13.24 -2.81 12.87
C ASN A 304 12.70 -2.10 14.12
N GLN A 305 13.58 -1.36 14.82
CA GLN A 305 13.27 -0.64 16.07
C GLN A 305 13.41 0.87 15.94
N GLN A 306 13.67 1.38 14.73
CA GLN A 306 13.94 2.81 14.53
C GLN A 306 13.28 3.33 13.25
N TYR A 307 13.00 4.64 13.24
CA TYR A 307 12.62 5.34 12.03
C TYR A 307 13.82 5.48 11.10
N TRP A 308 13.59 5.21 9.83
CA TRP A 308 14.58 5.49 8.79
C TRP A 308 14.42 6.91 8.27
N PRO A 309 15.52 7.58 7.86
CA PRO A 309 15.45 8.91 7.27
C PRO A 309 14.68 8.91 5.94
N LEU A 310 13.80 9.88 5.78
CA LEU A 310 12.92 10.03 4.63
C LEU A 310 13.27 11.30 3.85
N PRO A 311 13.30 11.23 2.50
CA PRO A 311 13.49 12.43 1.69
C PRO A 311 12.22 13.28 1.56
N ASN A 312 11.03 12.66 1.60
CA ASN A 312 9.78 13.35 1.32
C ASN A 312 8.68 12.91 2.29
N VAL A 313 7.98 13.88 2.90
CA VAL A 313 6.85 13.60 3.80
C VAL A 313 5.67 14.51 3.48
N ILE A 314 4.46 14.02 3.79
CA ILE A 314 3.24 14.83 3.86
C ILE A 314 2.94 15.06 5.33
N GLY A 315 2.87 16.31 5.74
CA GLY A 315 2.49 16.71 7.09
C GLY A 315 1.17 17.44 7.13
N ILE A 316 0.61 17.58 8.34
CA ILE A 316 -0.56 18.42 8.60
C ILE A 316 -0.27 19.47 9.66
N VAL A 317 -0.95 20.60 9.48
CA VAL A 317 -1.04 21.69 10.48
C VAL A 317 -2.51 22.11 10.61
N LYS A 318 -2.89 22.68 11.74
CA LYS A 318 -4.22 23.28 11.92
C LYS A 318 -4.37 24.51 11.02
N LYS A 319 -5.56 24.70 10.42
CA LYS A 319 -5.90 25.92 9.67
C LYS A 319 -6.21 27.09 10.58
#